data_0a7f0003b9b85cb67a4f855421fae030
#
_entry.id   0a7f0003b9b85cb67a4f855421fae030
#
_cell.length_a   1.000
_cell.length_b   1.000
_cell.length_c   1.000
_cell.angle_alpha   90.00
_cell.angle_beta   90.00
_cell.angle_gamma   90.00
#
_symmetry.space_group_name_H-M   'P 1'
#
loop_
_entity.id
_entity.type
_entity.pdbx_description
1 polymer ?
#
loop_
_entity_poly.entity_id
_entity_poly.type
_entity_poly.pdbx_seq_one_letter_code
_entity_poly.pdbx_strand_id
1 'polypeptide(L)'
;LQSFREASKTLTMPEMPPNSFAKKLYSTYLSYLPESEISCKLTSNQDERGSFTELIRTQNCGQVSVNITKPGITKGQHWHNSKWEIFIVVSGHGLIQERRIGINPETGKEYPLVEFEVTGEEMRAVRMLPGYTHNLINLSDSENLVTVMWANERFDEKNPDTFFEQVTETGGIQ
;
A
#
# COMPACT_ATOMS: atom_id res chain seq x y z
N LEU A 1 27.72 12.53 3.23
CA LEU A 1 27.69 12.06 1.84
C LEU A 1 27.39 10.56 1.73
N GLN A 2 27.95 9.71 2.61
CA GLN A 2 27.66 8.27 2.58
C GLN A 2 26.17 7.97 2.79
N SER A 3 25.51 8.65 3.72
CA SER A 3 24.06 8.54 3.95
C SER A 3 23.24 8.96 2.72
N PHE A 4 23.69 9.94 1.96
CA PHE A 4 23.03 10.35 0.72
C PHE A 4 23.14 9.29 -0.37
N ARG A 5 24.31 8.67 -0.49
CA ARG A 5 24.52 7.57 -1.43
C ARG A 5 23.65 6.36 -1.12
N GLU A 6 23.53 5.99 0.14
CA GLU A 6 22.64 4.91 0.57
C GLU A 6 21.16 5.26 0.31
N ALA A 7 20.74 6.47 0.66
CA ALA A 7 19.37 6.94 0.41
C ALA A 7 19.01 6.90 -1.09
N SER A 8 19.92 7.36 -1.96
CA SER A 8 19.72 7.33 -3.41
C SER A 8 19.59 5.90 -3.95
N LYS A 9 20.44 4.96 -3.50
CA LYS A 9 20.42 3.56 -3.96
C LYS A 9 19.19 2.77 -3.50
N THR A 10 18.69 3.08 -2.31
CA THR A 10 17.57 2.36 -1.70
C THR A 10 16.22 3.02 -1.95
N LEU A 11 16.20 4.13 -2.71
CA LEU A 11 15.01 4.99 -2.88
C LEU A 11 14.38 5.41 -1.55
N THR A 12 15.23 5.56 -0.52
CA THR A 12 14.79 6.08 0.77
C THR A 12 14.83 7.59 0.74
N MET A 13 13.66 8.22 0.88
CA MET A 13 13.57 9.68 0.92
C MET A 13 14.12 10.18 2.25
N PRO A 14 15.22 10.97 2.24
CA PRO A 14 15.75 11.52 3.46
C PRO A 14 14.84 12.63 3.98
N GLU A 15 14.64 12.67 5.29
CA GLU A 15 13.95 13.78 5.94
C GLU A 15 14.88 14.97 6.07
N MET A 16 14.50 16.07 5.45
CA MET A 16 15.28 17.29 5.45
C MET A 16 14.39 18.50 5.72
N PRO A 17 14.69 19.30 6.76
CA PRO A 17 13.95 20.52 7.02
C PRO A 17 13.96 21.46 5.80
N PRO A 18 12.85 22.15 5.51
CA PRO A 18 12.83 23.18 4.48
C PRO A 18 13.96 24.20 4.68
N ASN A 19 14.62 24.61 3.58
CA ASN A 19 15.71 25.59 3.58
C ASN A 19 16.97 25.20 4.36
N SER A 20 17.09 23.95 4.83
CA SER A 20 18.28 23.47 5.54
C SER A 20 19.51 23.37 4.63
N PHE A 21 20.69 23.46 5.24
CA PHE A 21 21.94 23.18 4.53
C PHE A 21 21.97 21.72 3.99
N ALA A 22 21.44 20.77 4.76
CA ALA A 22 21.35 19.38 4.34
C ALA A 22 20.57 19.22 3.04
N LYS A 23 19.42 19.92 2.90
CA LYS A 23 18.63 19.92 1.66
C LYS A 23 19.43 20.45 0.47
N LYS A 24 20.12 21.58 0.65
CA LYS A 24 20.96 22.19 -0.40
C LYS A 24 22.08 21.24 -0.80
N LEU A 25 22.76 20.66 0.19
CA LEU A 25 23.86 19.72 -0.04
C LEU A 25 23.39 18.44 -0.75
N TYR A 26 22.23 17.89 -0.38
CA TYR A 26 21.67 16.72 -1.05
C TYR A 26 21.26 17.03 -2.50
N SER A 27 20.64 18.18 -2.74
CA SER A 27 20.28 18.62 -4.11
C SER A 27 21.54 18.77 -4.97
N THR A 28 22.61 19.34 -4.41
CA THR A 28 23.91 19.42 -5.09
C THR A 28 24.49 18.04 -5.36
N TYR A 29 24.45 17.12 -4.37
CA TYR A 29 24.89 15.74 -4.56
C TYR A 29 24.15 15.06 -5.72
N LEU A 30 22.81 15.17 -5.78
CA LEU A 30 22.01 14.60 -6.85
C LEU A 30 22.35 15.17 -8.23
N SER A 31 22.70 16.46 -8.31
CA SER A 31 23.09 17.09 -9.59
C SER A 31 24.43 16.62 -10.15
N TYR A 32 25.21 15.90 -9.35
CA TYR A 32 26.48 15.29 -9.76
C TYR A 32 26.42 13.77 -9.92
N LEU A 33 25.22 13.18 -9.87
CA LEU A 33 25.08 11.75 -10.13
C LEU A 33 25.46 11.43 -11.58
N PRO A 34 26.23 10.36 -11.83
CA PRO A 34 26.49 9.89 -13.18
C PRO A 34 25.19 9.38 -13.81
N GLU A 35 25.10 9.43 -15.13
CA GLU A 35 23.89 8.98 -15.87
C GLU A 35 23.45 7.56 -15.51
N SER A 36 24.40 6.68 -15.23
CA SER A 36 24.14 5.30 -14.81
C SER A 36 23.45 5.16 -13.45
N GLU A 37 23.45 6.20 -12.64
CA GLU A 37 22.82 6.23 -11.31
C GLU A 37 21.53 7.09 -11.26
N ILE A 38 21.13 7.71 -12.39
CA ILE A 38 19.92 8.53 -12.46
C ILE A 38 18.65 7.67 -12.43
N SER A 39 18.72 6.45 -12.95
CA SER A 39 17.59 5.51 -12.95
C SER A 39 17.96 4.20 -12.28
N CYS A 40 16.98 3.58 -11.66
CA CYS A 40 17.13 2.23 -11.11
C CYS A 40 15.88 1.39 -11.43
N LYS A 41 16.11 0.08 -11.64
CA LYS A 41 15.02 -0.88 -11.83
C LYS A 41 14.42 -1.24 -10.49
N LEU A 42 13.10 -1.09 -10.38
CA LEU A 42 12.36 -1.53 -9.21
C LEU A 42 12.17 -3.04 -9.19
N THR A 43 12.15 -3.64 -8.00
CA THR A 43 11.82 -5.04 -7.81
C THR A 43 10.31 -5.18 -7.72
N SER A 44 9.73 -5.94 -8.64
CA SER A 44 8.31 -6.28 -8.64
C SER A 44 8.13 -7.73 -8.18
N ASN A 45 7.39 -7.93 -7.09
CA ASN A 45 6.95 -9.24 -6.64
C ASN A 45 5.69 -9.61 -7.42
N GLN A 46 5.72 -10.73 -8.16
CA GLN A 46 4.64 -11.15 -9.05
C GLN A 46 4.17 -12.56 -8.69
N ASP A 47 2.85 -12.76 -8.76
CA ASP A 47 2.19 -14.06 -8.65
C ASP A 47 1.00 -14.15 -9.63
N GLU A 48 0.19 -15.21 -9.51
CA GLU A 48 -1.02 -15.39 -10.32
C GLU A 48 -2.07 -14.30 -10.11
N ARG A 49 -2.07 -13.63 -8.96
CA ARG A 49 -3.02 -12.56 -8.59
C ARG A 49 -2.64 -11.19 -9.15
N GLY A 50 -1.38 -11.01 -9.57
CA GLY A 50 -0.87 -9.73 -10.09
C GLY A 50 0.52 -9.40 -9.60
N SER A 51 0.76 -8.14 -9.22
CA SER A 51 2.08 -7.72 -8.73
C SER A 51 2.01 -6.71 -7.60
N PHE A 52 3.09 -6.65 -6.83
CA PHE A 52 3.34 -5.64 -5.81
C PHE A 52 4.75 -5.08 -5.99
N THR A 53 4.87 -3.77 -6.09
CA THR A 53 6.13 -3.08 -6.29
C THR A 53 6.27 -1.93 -5.29
N GLU A 54 7.27 -2.00 -4.42
CA GLU A 54 7.63 -0.86 -3.58
C GLU A 54 8.28 0.22 -4.45
N LEU A 55 7.82 1.46 -4.32
CA LEU A 55 8.30 2.59 -5.12
C LEU A 55 9.29 3.44 -4.35
N ILE A 56 8.92 3.86 -3.15
CA ILE A 56 9.65 4.83 -2.34
C ILE A 56 9.53 4.44 -0.87
N ARG A 57 10.62 4.60 -0.14
CA ARG A 57 10.69 4.49 1.33
C ARG A 57 10.88 5.85 1.95
N THR A 58 10.39 6.01 3.16
CA THR A 58 10.75 7.13 4.03
C THR A 58 11.42 6.60 5.30
N GLN A 59 12.16 7.44 6.00
CA GLN A 59 12.85 6.99 7.22
C GLN A 59 11.87 6.72 8.36
N ASN A 60 10.88 7.59 8.54
CA ASN A 60 9.97 7.56 9.69
C ASN A 60 8.50 7.41 9.32
N CYS A 61 8.13 7.48 8.04
CA CYS A 61 6.75 7.48 7.58
C CYS A 61 6.43 6.34 6.60
N GLY A 62 7.11 5.19 6.73
CA GLY A 62 6.74 3.98 5.99
C GLY A 62 7.14 3.96 4.52
N GLN A 63 6.25 3.48 3.67
CA GLN A 63 6.53 3.22 2.26
C GLN A 63 5.36 3.55 1.34
N VAL A 64 5.67 3.85 0.08
CA VAL A 64 4.73 3.95 -1.03
C VAL A 64 4.95 2.79 -1.97
N SER A 65 3.88 2.15 -2.40
CA SER A 65 3.92 1.00 -3.31
C SER A 65 2.81 1.06 -4.35
N VAL A 66 2.97 0.28 -5.41
CA VAL A 66 1.91 0.02 -6.41
C VAL A 66 1.55 -1.46 -6.35
N ASN A 67 0.26 -1.70 -6.28
CA ASN A 67 -0.34 -3.02 -6.40
C ASN A 67 -1.14 -3.11 -7.70
N ILE A 68 -0.85 -4.14 -8.50
CA ILE A 68 -1.63 -4.49 -9.68
C ILE A 68 -2.40 -5.76 -9.36
N THR A 69 -3.72 -5.69 -9.43
CA THR A 69 -4.63 -6.82 -9.20
C THR A 69 -5.27 -7.23 -10.52
N LYS A 70 -5.10 -8.48 -10.93
CA LYS A 70 -5.67 -9.02 -12.16
C LYS A 70 -7.20 -9.06 -12.13
N PRO A 71 -7.86 -9.18 -13.30
CA PRO A 71 -9.32 -9.29 -13.39
C PRO A 71 -9.91 -10.34 -12.45
N GLY A 72 -11.01 -10.01 -11.77
CA GLY A 72 -11.75 -10.89 -10.86
C GLY A 72 -11.02 -11.31 -9.59
N ILE A 73 -9.82 -10.80 -9.34
CA ILE A 73 -9.01 -11.22 -8.18
C ILE A 73 -9.32 -10.36 -6.95
N THR A 74 -9.37 -11.04 -5.81
CA THR A 74 -9.40 -10.42 -4.47
C THR A 74 -8.04 -10.55 -3.80
N LYS A 75 -7.53 -9.45 -3.26
CA LYS A 75 -6.32 -9.39 -2.42
C LYS A 75 -6.65 -8.83 -1.04
N GLY A 76 -5.79 -9.08 -0.05
CA GLY A 76 -6.01 -8.68 1.34
C GLY A 76 -6.51 -9.84 2.18
N GLN A 77 -7.69 -9.73 2.78
CA GLN A 77 -8.24 -10.69 3.74
C GLN A 77 -7.38 -10.75 5.01
N HIS A 78 -7.00 -9.58 5.51
CA HIS A 78 -6.18 -9.46 6.70
C HIS A 78 -6.47 -8.13 7.42
N TRP A 79 -6.02 -8.06 8.66
CA TRP A 79 -6.06 -6.86 9.47
C TRP A 79 -4.69 -6.56 10.08
N HIS A 80 -4.54 -5.35 10.58
CA HIS A 80 -3.34 -4.86 11.24
C HIS A 80 -3.66 -4.40 12.66
N ASN A 81 -2.70 -4.53 13.55
CA ASN A 81 -2.86 -4.08 14.94
C ASN A 81 -2.55 -2.59 15.11
N SER A 82 -1.43 -2.12 14.57
CA SER A 82 -0.98 -0.72 14.65
C SER A 82 -0.65 -0.10 13.30
N LYS A 83 -0.35 -0.93 12.31
CA LYS A 83 -0.13 -0.49 10.94
C LYS A 83 -1.45 -0.01 10.35
N TRP A 84 -1.40 1.11 9.63
CA TRP A 84 -2.52 1.63 8.85
C TRP A 84 -2.05 2.04 7.46
N GLU A 85 -2.95 1.98 6.51
CA GLU A 85 -2.64 2.16 5.11
C GLU A 85 -3.64 3.11 4.45
N ILE A 86 -3.23 3.68 3.32
CA ILE A 86 -4.11 4.45 2.43
C ILE A 86 -4.02 3.80 1.06
N PHE A 87 -5.17 3.44 0.50
CA PHE A 87 -5.29 2.92 -0.86
C PHE A 87 -5.94 3.96 -1.76
N ILE A 88 -5.35 4.15 -2.95
CA ILE A 88 -5.85 5.04 -3.98
C ILE A 88 -5.85 4.26 -5.29
N VAL A 89 -7.01 3.93 -5.80
CA VAL A 89 -7.14 3.34 -7.15
C VAL A 89 -6.89 4.42 -8.18
N VAL A 90 -5.94 4.18 -9.08
CA VAL A 90 -5.51 5.12 -10.12
C VAL A 90 -5.86 4.65 -11.54
N SER A 91 -6.25 3.38 -11.69
CA SER A 91 -6.74 2.81 -12.95
C SER A 91 -7.56 1.55 -12.67
N GLY A 92 -8.60 1.31 -13.46
CA GLY A 92 -9.50 0.18 -13.33
C GLY A 92 -10.69 0.48 -12.40
N HIS A 93 -11.46 -0.57 -12.10
CA HIS A 93 -12.69 -0.51 -11.30
C HIS A 93 -12.66 -1.61 -10.23
N GLY A 94 -12.85 -1.25 -8.98
CA GLY A 94 -12.73 -2.17 -7.86
C GLY A 94 -13.65 -1.86 -6.69
N LEU A 95 -13.61 -2.77 -5.71
CA LEU A 95 -14.32 -2.65 -4.46
C LEU A 95 -13.33 -2.85 -3.30
N ILE A 96 -13.31 -1.93 -2.36
CA ILE A 96 -12.63 -2.09 -1.07
C ILE A 96 -13.68 -2.40 -0.04
N GLN A 97 -13.44 -3.45 0.74
CA GLN A 97 -14.31 -3.85 1.84
C GLN A 97 -13.53 -3.82 3.15
N GLU A 98 -14.16 -3.32 4.19
CA GLU A 98 -13.61 -3.30 5.55
C GLU A 98 -14.65 -3.75 6.57
N ARG A 99 -14.23 -4.52 7.56
CA ARG A 99 -15.05 -4.92 8.71
C ARG A 99 -14.21 -4.89 9.98
N ARG A 100 -14.71 -4.26 11.01
CA ARG A 100 -14.07 -4.32 12.33
C ARG A 100 -14.00 -5.77 12.82
N ILE A 101 -12.84 -6.19 13.33
CA ILE A 101 -12.65 -7.54 13.87
C ILE A 101 -13.46 -7.77 15.14
N GLY A 102 -13.76 -9.06 15.41
CA GLY A 102 -14.46 -9.50 16.62
C GLY A 102 -15.98 -9.34 16.56
N ILE A 103 -16.60 -9.51 17.70
CA ILE A 103 -18.06 -9.51 17.84
C ILE A 103 -18.51 -8.21 18.51
N ASN A 104 -19.51 -7.57 17.94
CA ASN A 104 -20.15 -6.39 18.52
C ASN A 104 -20.89 -6.81 19.82
N PRO A 105 -20.49 -6.27 20.99
CA PRO A 105 -21.08 -6.66 22.27
C PRO A 105 -22.55 -6.27 22.43
N GLU A 106 -23.04 -5.29 21.65
CA GLU A 106 -24.44 -4.84 21.71
C GLU A 106 -25.36 -5.77 20.93
N THR A 107 -24.87 -6.37 19.85
CA THR A 107 -25.71 -7.19 18.95
C THR A 107 -25.40 -8.67 19.05
N GLY A 108 -24.25 -9.06 19.60
CA GLY A 108 -23.76 -10.43 19.63
C GLY A 108 -23.38 -10.98 18.24
N LYS A 109 -23.25 -10.11 17.23
CA LYS A 109 -22.90 -10.45 15.84
C LYS A 109 -21.60 -9.76 15.43
N GLU A 110 -21.05 -10.17 14.30
CA GLU A 110 -19.96 -9.43 13.67
C GLU A 110 -20.36 -7.98 13.39
N TYR A 111 -19.35 -7.11 13.34
CA TYR A 111 -19.56 -5.72 12.94
C TYR A 111 -20.02 -5.62 11.49
N PRO A 112 -20.79 -4.57 11.12
CA PRO A 112 -21.26 -4.41 9.76
C PRO A 112 -20.08 -4.22 8.79
N LEU A 113 -20.27 -4.74 7.57
CA LEU A 113 -19.38 -4.52 6.45
C LEU A 113 -19.51 -3.08 5.97
N VAL A 114 -18.37 -2.47 5.65
CA VAL A 114 -18.27 -1.16 4.99
C VAL A 114 -17.64 -1.38 3.63
N GLU A 115 -18.22 -0.79 2.60
CA GLU A 115 -17.81 -0.98 1.22
C GLU A 115 -17.56 0.37 0.52
N PHE A 116 -16.50 0.42 -0.27
CA PHE A 116 -16.12 1.58 -1.07
C PHE A 116 -15.89 1.12 -2.51
N GLU A 117 -16.81 1.47 -3.39
CA GLU A 117 -16.59 1.34 -4.83
C GLU A 117 -15.57 2.41 -5.27
N VAL A 118 -14.55 2.00 -6.01
CA VAL A 118 -13.39 2.82 -6.35
C VAL A 118 -13.03 2.67 -7.82
N THR A 119 -12.69 3.79 -8.44
CA THR A 119 -12.31 3.83 -9.88
C THR A 119 -11.10 4.73 -10.09
N GLY A 120 -10.39 4.52 -11.21
CA GLY A 120 -9.33 5.42 -11.63
C GLY A 120 -9.85 6.76 -12.18
N GLU A 121 -11.13 6.86 -12.53
CA GLU A 121 -11.75 8.09 -13.05
C GLU A 121 -12.08 9.08 -11.93
N GLU A 122 -12.51 8.56 -10.77
CA GLU A 122 -12.77 9.36 -9.57
C GLU A 122 -11.91 8.83 -8.42
N MET A 123 -10.67 9.32 -8.33
CA MET A 123 -9.73 8.86 -7.32
C MET A 123 -10.18 9.23 -5.91
N ARG A 124 -10.25 8.24 -5.04
CA ARG A 124 -10.56 8.36 -3.61
C ARG A 124 -9.45 7.76 -2.78
N ALA A 125 -9.10 8.43 -1.68
CA ALA A 125 -8.22 7.87 -0.67
C ALA A 125 -9.06 7.11 0.36
N VAL A 126 -8.93 5.79 0.40
CA VAL A 126 -9.57 4.93 1.40
C VAL A 126 -8.53 4.53 2.44
N ARG A 127 -8.84 4.69 3.72
CA ARG A 127 -7.96 4.34 4.83
C ARG A 127 -8.28 2.95 5.33
N MET A 128 -7.28 2.07 5.31
CA MET A 128 -7.36 0.76 5.98
C MET A 128 -7.07 0.98 7.47
N LEU A 129 -8.06 0.75 8.30
CA LEU A 129 -7.99 1.09 9.73
C LEU A 129 -7.37 -0.06 10.55
N PRO A 130 -6.54 0.23 11.56
CA PRO A 130 -6.11 -0.78 12.52
C PRO A 130 -7.32 -1.44 13.20
N GLY A 131 -7.27 -2.78 13.36
CA GLY A 131 -8.36 -3.55 13.92
C GLY A 131 -9.54 -3.77 12.96
N TYR A 132 -9.37 -3.50 11.66
CA TYR A 132 -10.34 -3.81 10.61
C TYR A 132 -9.71 -4.78 9.61
N THR A 133 -10.38 -5.91 9.40
CA THR A 133 -10.04 -6.77 8.26
C THR A 133 -10.49 -6.10 6.98
N HIS A 134 -9.66 -6.16 5.94
CA HIS A 134 -9.92 -5.50 4.68
C HIS A 134 -9.49 -6.33 3.48
N ASN A 135 -10.10 -6.05 2.35
CA ASN A 135 -9.73 -6.59 1.05
C ASN A 135 -9.89 -5.55 -0.06
N LEU A 136 -9.33 -5.89 -1.21
CA LEU A 136 -9.46 -5.15 -2.46
C LEU A 136 -9.83 -6.14 -3.56
N ILE A 137 -10.95 -5.91 -4.22
CA ILE A 137 -11.52 -6.75 -5.27
C ILE A 137 -11.42 -6.00 -6.60
N ASN A 138 -10.87 -6.63 -7.62
CA ASN A 138 -10.97 -6.14 -8.98
C ASN A 138 -12.31 -6.59 -9.58
N LEU A 139 -13.20 -5.65 -9.88
CA LEU A 139 -14.53 -5.92 -10.44
C LEU A 139 -14.54 -6.09 -11.96
N SER A 140 -13.44 -5.80 -12.65
CA SER A 140 -13.34 -5.98 -14.08
C SER A 140 -13.05 -7.43 -14.46
N ASP A 141 -13.63 -7.89 -15.57
CA ASP A 141 -13.35 -9.21 -16.17
C ASP A 141 -12.15 -9.19 -17.12
N SER A 142 -11.64 -8.02 -17.49
CA SER A 142 -10.63 -7.88 -18.54
C SER A 142 -9.48 -6.94 -18.21
N GLU A 143 -9.67 -5.98 -17.30
CA GLU A 143 -8.71 -4.94 -17.00
C GLU A 143 -8.08 -5.13 -15.62
N ASN A 144 -6.82 -4.75 -15.50
CA ASN A 144 -6.14 -4.73 -14.22
C ASN A 144 -6.63 -3.55 -13.36
N LEU A 145 -6.72 -3.78 -12.06
CA LEU A 145 -6.91 -2.75 -11.07
C LEU A 145 -5.54 -2.28 -10.56
N VAL A 146 -5.23 -1.00 -10.71
CA VAL A 146 -3.97 -0.41 -10.28
C VAL A 146 -4.20 0.49 -9.08
N THR A 147 -3.56 0.14 -7.97
CA THR A 147 -3.72 0.83 -6.69
C THR A 147 -2.37 1.36 -6.20
N VAL A 148 -2.31 2.64 -5.92
CA VAL A 148 -1.21 3.24 -5.14
C VAL A 148 -1.53 3.06 -3.67
N MET A 149 -0.57 2.56 -2.93
CA MET A 149 -0.70 2.25 -1.51
C MET A 149 0.38 3.01 -0.73
N TRP A 150 -0.01 3.60 0.37
CA TRP A 150 0.91 4.12 1.37
C TRP A 150 0.67 3.41 2.69
N ALA A 151 1.74 3.01 3.37
CA ALA A 151 1.69 2.41 4.70
C ALA A 151 2.57 3.22 5.65
N ASN A 152 2.12 3.41 6.90
CA ASN A 152 2.86 4.19 7.92
C ASN A 152 4.16 3.52 8.37
N GLU A 153 4.34 2.25 8.07
CA GLU A 153 5.54 1.48 8.38
C GLU A 153 5.92 0.56 7.22
N ARG A 154 7.17 0.11 7.20
CA ARG A 154 7.64 -0.88 6.25
C ARG A 154 7.15 -2.27 6.63
N PHE A 155 7.00 -3.13 5.64
CA PHE A 155 6.82 -4.54 5.89
C PHE A 155 8.10 -5.15 6.49
N ASP A 156 7.97 -5.79 7.65
CA ASP A 156 9.04 -6.55 8.31
C ASP A 156 8.63 -8.03 8.38
N GLU A 157 9.33 -8.89 7.63
CA GLU A 157 9.06 -10.33 7.62
C GLU A 157 9.23 -11.00 9.00
N LYS A 158 10.03 -10.42 9.88
CA LYS A 158 10.29 -10.97 11.21
C LYS A 158 9.21 -10.59 12.22
N ASN A 159 8.56 -9.46 12.00
CA ASN A 159 7.49 -8.94 12.85
C ASN A 159 6.36 -8.37 11.97
N PRO A 160 5.70 -9.20 11.16
CA PRO A 160 4.62 -8.73 10.30
C PRO A 160 3.42 -8.37 11.17
N ASP A 161 3.05 -7.09 11.20
CA ASP A 161 1.78 -6.65 11.79
C ASP A 161 0.65 -6.91 10.78
N THR A 162 0.47 -8.19 10.42
CA THR A 162 -0.51 -8.62 9.43
C THR A 162 -1.09 -9.97 9.83
N PHE A 163 -2.39 -9.99 10.08
CA PHE A 163 -3.12 -11.16 10.57
C PHE A 163 -4.23 -11.52 9.61
N PHE A 164 -4.24 -12.77 9.15
CA PHE A 164 -5.27 -13.25 8.24
C PHE A 164 -6.63 -13.31 8.92
N GLU A 165 -7.63 -12.67 8.31
CA GLU A 165 -9.05 -12.79 8.66
C GLU A 165 -9.88 -12.39 7.44
N GLN A 166 -10.80 -13.25 7.01
CA GLN A 166 -11.70 -12.93 5.90
C GLN A 166 -12.64 -11.78 6.27
N VAL A 167 -12.87 -10.88 5.32
CA VAL A 167 -13.78 -9.74 5.51
C VAL A 167 -15.22 -10.20 5.60
N THR A 168 -15.60 -11.18 4.77
CA THR A 168 -16.92 -11.83 4.79
C THR A 168 -16.73 -13.31 5.01
N GLU A 169 -17.60 -13.94 5.83
CA GLU A 169 -17.68 -15.39 5.79
C GLU A 169 -17.93 -15.83 4.35
N THR A 170 -17.28 -16.90 3.92
CA THR A 170 -17.51 -17.53 2.62
C THR A 170 -18.93 -18.13 2.57
N GLY A 171 -19.93 -17.26 2.55
CA GLY A 171 -21.26 -17.56 2.10
C GLY A 171 -21.21 -17.55 0.58
N GLY A 172 -21.17 -18.73 -0.02
CA GLY A 172 -21.04 -18.90 -1.45
C GLY A 172 -21.99 -17.99 -2.21
N ILE A 173 -21.44 -17.28 -3.17
CA ILE A 173 -22.22 -16.79 -4.29
C ILE A 173 -22.71 -18.06 -5.00
N GLN A 174 -24.00 -18.34 -4.82
CA GLN A 174 -24.72 -19.32 -5.65
C GLN A 174 -24.91 -18.75 -7.05
#